data_435449131124eb2f5f87083aefff83a6
#
_entry.id   435449131124eb2f5f87083aefff83a6
#
_cell.length_a   1.000
_cell.length_b   1.000
_cell.length_c   1.000
_cell.angle_alpha   90.00
_cell.angle_beta   90.00
_cell.angle_gamma   90.00
#
_symmetry.space_group_name_H-M   'P 1'
#
loop_
_entity.id
_entity.type
_entity.pdbx_description
1 polymer ?
#
loop_
_entity_poly.entity_id
_entity_poly.type
_entity_poly.pdbx_seq_one_letter_code
_entity_poly.pdbx_strand_id
1 'polypeptide(L)'
;SDSKLYTFRAPGQMARFLDAQDNKTEFIKSCIVRQIHALDVNIHKMGEVYPVAQVKDMRLPYFDVGIVAGFPIPLDNDERSQDIELLKMLCPNPEASYLIRVDGNSMIDAGIYSGDVIIVDKSNRNPSPTEVAVCELNGDYTLKRFVKRGNEGWLVPANPNYPEIKVTEDDTFSIWGTVTYIIHKPRG
;
A
#
# COMPACT_ATOMS: atom_id res chain seq x y z
N SER A 1 -15.46 -32.75 -3.03
CA SER A 1 -14.34 -31.90 -2.56
C SER A 1 -13.06 -32.38 -3.24
N ASP A 2 -12.54 -31.59 -4.15
CA ASP A 2 -11.29 -31.90 -4.84
C ASP A 2 -10.09 -31.68 -3.91
N SER A 3 -9.68 -32.72 -3.20
CA SER A 3 -8.42 -32.70 -2.46
C SER A 3 -7.27 -33.03 -3.41
N LYS A 4 -6.32 -32.13 -3.58
CA LYS A 4 -5.08 -32.37 -4.34
C LYS A 4 -3.96 -32.71 -3.36
N LEU A 5 -3.16 -33.75 -3.71
CA LEU A 5 -1.97 -34.11 -2.95
C LEU A 5 -0.78 -33.27 -3.42
N TYR A 6 -0.13 -32.57 -2.49
CA TYR A 6 1.14 -31.87 -2.73
C TYR A 6 2.24 -32.53 -1.90
N THR A 7 3.39 -32.78 -2.53
CA THR A 7 4.58 -33.33 -1.86
C THR A 7 5.73 -32.33 -1.97
N PHE A 8 6.52 -32.20 -0.90
CA PHE A 8 7.74 -31.38 -0.91
C PHE A 8 8.88 -32.10 -0.18
N ARG A 9 10.11 -31.75 -0.54
CA ARG A 9 11.31 -32.22 0.18
C ARG A 9 11.77 -31.13 1.14
N ALA A 10 11.84 -31.44 2.42
CA ALA A 10 12.37 -30.53 3.43
C ALA A 10 13.91 -30.60 3.47
N PRO A 11 14.65 -29.46 3.39
CA PRO A 11 16.10 -29.44 3.63
C PRO A 11 16.43 -29.88 5.07
N GLY A 12 17.68 -30.35 5.30
CA GLY A 12 18.07 -31.05 6.53
C GLY A 12 17.70 -30.40 7.86
N GLN A 13 17.82 -29.08 8.02
CA GLN A 13 17.40 -28.39 9.25
C GLN A 13 15.87 -28.36 9.41
N MET A 14 15.15 -28.12 8.34
CA MET A 14 13.67 -28.13 8.31
C MET A 14 13.14 -29.56 8.56
N ALA A 15 13.79 -30.59 8.02
CA ALA A 15 13.41 -31.97 8.27
C ALA A 15 13.52 -32.33 9.76
N ARG A 16 14.62 -31.95 10.43
CA ARG A 16 14.80 -32.19 11.88
C ARG A 16 13.75 -31.46 12.71
N PHE A 17 13.42 -30.23 12.35
CA PHE A 17 12.39 -29.47 13.05
C PHE A 17 10.99 -30.09 12.89
N LEU A 18 10.64 -30.54 11.68
CA LEU A 18 9.38 -31.23 11.41
C LEU A 18 9.33 -32.59 12.11
N ASP A 19 10.46 -33.30 12.21
CA ASP A 19 10.55 -34.59 12.89
C ASP A 19 10.32 -34.49 14.41
N ALA A 20 10.57 -33.34 14.98
CA ALA A 20 10.30 -33.03 16.39
C ALA A 20 8.82 -32.70 16.71
N GLN A 21 7.94 -32.60 15.69
CA GLN A 21 6.52 -32.32 15.90
C GLN A 21 5.73 -33.60 16.06
N ASP A 22 4.84 -33.67 17.04
CA ASP A 22 3.99 -34.85 17.32
C ASP A 22 3.07 -35.19 16.13
N ASN A 23 2.54 -34.15 15.45
CA ASN A 23 1.74 -34.33 14.24
C ASN A 23 2.22 -33.38 13.14
N LYS A 24 3.13 -33.86 12.30
CA LYS A 24 3.74 -33.11 11.20
C LYS A 24 2.72 -32.53 10.21
N THR A 25 1.72 -33.34 9.86
CA THR A 25 0.70 -32.93 8.91
C THR A 25 -0.17 -31.79 9.40
N GLU A 26 -0.64 -31.86 10.64
CA GLU A 26 -1.41 -30.80 11.26
C GLU A 26 -0.58 -29.54 11.52
N PHE A 27 0.69 -29.72 11.91
CA PHE A 27 1.61 -28.60 12.06
C PHE A 27 1.80 -27.85 10.73
N ILE A 28 2.10 -28.57 9.64
CA ILE A 28 2.26 -27.96 8.30
C ILE A 28 0.97 -27.29 7.86
N LYS A 29 -0.19 -27.95 8.01
CA LYS A 29 -1.49 -27.34 7.70
C LYS A 29 -1.72 -26.07 8.50
N SER A 30 -1.43 -26.07 9.80
CA SER A 30 -1.61 -24.88 10.65
C SER A 30 -0.70 -23.73 10.23
N CYS A 31 0.55 -24.01 9.82
CA CYS A 31 1.47 -23.00 9.29
C CYS A 31 0.96 -22.41 7.97
N ILE A 32 0.50 -23.27 7.05
CA ILE A 32 -0.06 -22.83 5.76
C ILE A 32 -1.33 -22.01 5.98
N VAL A 33 -2.24 -22.48 6.83
CA VAL A 33 -3.48 -21.75 7.17
C VAL A 33 -3.16 -20.41 7.82
N ARG A 34 -2.20 -20.35 8.76
CA ARG A 34 -1.74 -19.08 9.34
C ARG A 34 -1.18 -18.14 8.29
N GLN A 35 -0.39 -18.65 7.34
CA GLN A 35 0.19 -17.83 6.28
C GLN A 35 -0.90 -17.33 5.31
N ILE A 36 -1.86 -18.18 4.94
CA ILE A 36 -3.00 -17.80 4.12
C ILE A 36 -3.85 -16.75 4.85
N HIS A 37 -4.19 -17.00 6.12
CA HIS A 37 -4.93 -16.02 6.93
C HIS A 37 -4.16 -14.72 7.13
N ALA A 38 -2.84 -14.78 7.33
CA ALA A 38 -2.01 -13.57 7.43
C ALA A 38 -2.00 -12.78 6.13
N LEU A 39 -1.99 -13.45 4.98
CA LEU A 39 -2.08 -12.80 3.67
C LEU A 39 -3.50 -12.23 3.42
N ASP A 40 -4.54 -13.04 3.64
CA ASP A 40 -5.94 -12.64 3.40
C ASP A 40 -6.41 -11.60 4.43
N VAL A 41 -6.14 -11.81 5.71
CA VAL A 41 -6.57 -10.88 6.78
C VAL A 41 -5.85 -9.54 6.66
N ASN A 42 -4.57 -9.53 6.28
CA ASN A 42 -3.84 -8.28 6.10
C ASN A 42 -4.37 -7.48 4.91
N ILE A 43 -4.68 -8.13 3.78
CA ILE A 43 -5.25 -7.45 2.61
C ILE A 43 -6.68 -6.99 2.89
N HIS A 44 -7.51 -7.81 3.51
CA HIS A 44 -8.91 -7.45 3.82
C HIS A 44 -9.04 -6.36 4.90
N LYS A 45 -8.13 -6.29 5.87
CA LYS A 45 -8.10 -5.20 6.86
C LYS A 45 -7.71 -3.84 6.27
N MET A 46 -7.03 -3.82 5.14
CA MET A 46 -6.68 -2.59 4.41
C MET A 46 -7.82 -2.08 3.50
N GLY A 47 -8.91 -2.85 3.37
CA GLY A 47 -9.96 -2.55 2.39
C GLY A 47 -9.65 -3.09 0.99
N GLU A 48 -10.09 -2.40 -0.05
CA GLU A 48 -9.81 -2.78 -1.44
C GLU A 48 -8.36 -2.46 -1.81
N VAL A 49 -7.53 -3.51 -1.98
CA VAL A 49 -6.10 -3.42 -2.34
C VAL A 49 -5.84 -4.17 -3.63
N TYR A 50 -5.29 -3.50 -4.62
CA TYR A 50 -4.98 -4.08 -5.93
C TYR A 50 -3.49 -3.92 -6.25
N PRO A 51 -2.74 -5.03 -6.47
CA PRO A 51 -1.37 -4.95 -7.00
C PRO A 51 -1.36 -4.31 -8.39
N VAL A 52 -0.55 -3.30 -8.60
CA VAL A 52 -0.48 -2.59 -9.90
C VAL A 52 -0.02 -3.52 -11.03
N ALA A 53 0.86 -4.48 -10.75
CA ALA A 53 1.31 -5.46 -11.72
C ALA A 53 0.17 -6.32 -12.33
N GLN A 54 -0.98 -6.42 -11.65
CA GLN A 54 -2.17 -7.14 -12.14
C GLN A 54 -3.13 -6.24 -12.93
N VAL A 55 -2.93 -4.92 -12.91
CA VAL A 55 -3.76 -3.97 -13.64
C VAL A 55 -3.25 -3.85 -15.07
N LYS A 56 -4.14 -4.08 -16.04
CA LYS A 56 -3.79 -3.91 -17.45
C LYS A 56 -3.57 -2.43 -17.74
N ASP A 57 -2.38 -2.07 -18.20
CA ASP A 57 -2.07 -0.72 -18.62
C ASP A 57 -2.78 -0.35 -19.93
N MET A 58 -3.14 0.92 -20.06
CA MET A 58 -3.71 1.50 -21.27
C MET A 58 -2.86 2.66 -21.73
N ARG A 59 -2.64 2.74 -23.05
CA ARG A 59 -2.02 3.91 -23.66
C ARG A 59 -3.05 5.02 -23.78
N LEU A 60 -2.71 6.19 -23.28
CA LEU A 60 -3.53 7.38 -23.36
C LEU A 60 -2.76 8.49 -24.08
N PRO A 61 -3.42 9.27 -24.95
CA PRO A 61 -2.79 10.45 -25.53
C PRO A 61 -2.49 11.46 -24.42
N TYR A 62 -1.27 11.90 -24.34
CA TYR A 62 -0.79 12.89 -23.39
C TYR A 62 -0.30 14.12 -24.12
N PHE A 63 -0.80 15.27 -23.71
CA PHE A 63 -0.36 16.56 -24.20
C PHE A 63 0.49 17.21 -23.12
N ASP A 64 1.78 17.34 -23.35
CA ASP A 64 2.73 18.00 -22.43
C ASP A 64 2.64 19.52 -22.57
N VAL A 65 1.43 20.03 -22.45
CA VAL A 65 1.12 21.45 -22.56
C VAL A 65 0.54 21.93 -21.24
N GLY A 66 1.16 22.96 -20.69
CA GLY A 66 0.65 23.61 -19.48
C GLY A 66 -0.64 24.40 -19.78
N ILE A 67 -1.79 23.90 -19.36
CA ILE A 67 -3.01 24.71 -19.34
C ILE A 67 -2.91 25.69 -18.18
N VAL A 68 -2.87 26.99 -18.48
CA VAL A 68 -2.85 28.02 -17.45
C VAL A 68 -4.24 28.20 -16.85
N ALA A 69 -4.36 27.90 -15.57
CA ALA A 69 -5.60 28.14 -14.84
C ALA A 69 -5.81 29.65 -14.67
N GLY A 70 -6.82 30.23 -15.33
CA GLY A 70 -7.20 31.63 -15.19
C GLY A 70 -7.41 32.38 -16.50
N PHE A 71 -6.58 32.19 -17.51
CA PHE A 71 -6.76 32.83 -18.81
C PHE A 71 -6.76 31.80 -19.95
N PRO A 72 -7.70 31.88 -20.89
CA PRO A 72 -7.69 31.00 -22.05
C PRO A 72 -6.46 31.31 -22.92
N ILE A 73 -5.65 30.30 -23.19
CA ILE A 73 -4.55 30.34 -24.15
C ILE A 73 -5.00 29.53 -25.36
N PRO A 74 -4.85 30.04 -26.61
CA PRO A 74 -5.07 29.21 -27.79
C PRO A 74 -4.14 27.98 -27.75
N LEU A 75 -4.71 26.80 -27.80
CA LEU A 75 -3.94 25.58 -28.07
C LEU A 75 -3.53 25.62 -29.53
N ASP A 76 -2.23 25.65 -29.78
CA ASP A 76 -1.71 25.54 -31.13
C ASP A 76 -2.01 24.12 -31.65
N ASN A 77 -2.70 23.98 -32.78
CA ASN A 77 -3.17 22.69 -33.30
C ASN A 77 -2.03 21.75 -33.75
N ASP A 78 -0.77 22.19 -33.64
CA ASP A 78 0.42 21.43 -34.01
C ASP A 78 1.09 20.68 -32.85
N GLU A 79 0.48 20.70 -31.67
CA GLU A 79 1.03 20.01 -30.48
C GLU A 79 0.83 18.50 -30.58
N ARG A 80 1.95 17.82 -30.74
CA ARG A 80 2.00 16.37 -30.88
C ARG A 80 1.63 15.70 -29.54
N SER A 81 0.51 14.99 -29.52
CA SER A 81 0.22 14.08 -28.42
C SER A 81 1.23 12.93 -28.42
N GLN A 82 1.72 12.55 -27.25
CA GLN A 82 2.49 11.35 -27.06
C GLN A 82 1.61 10.30 -26.37
N ASP A 83 1.67 9.06 -26.85
CA ASP A 83 1.04 7.97 -26.13
C ASP A 83 1.85 7.64 -24.88
N ILE A 84 1.25 7.78 -23.69
CA ILE A 84 1.86 7.41 -22.44
C ILE A 84 1.22 6.14 -21.86
N GLU A 85 2.05 5.32 -21.25
CA GLU A 85 1.61 4.24 -20.38
C GLU A 85 1.44 4.81 -18.97
N LEU A 86 0.20 5.17 -18.60
CA LEU A 86 -0.11 5.92 -17.39
C LEU A 86 0.43 5.24 -16.13
N LEU A 87 0.26 3.92 -16.02
CA LEU A 87 0.73 3.18 -14.86
C LEU A 87 2.26 3.18 -14.75
N LYS A 88 2.99 3.12 -15.87
CA LYS A 88 4.45 3.23 -15.85
C LYS A 88 4.92 4.60 -15.40
N MET A 89 4.19 5.66 -15.80
CA MET A 89 4.51 7.02 -15.35
C MET A 89 4.28 7.18 -13.85
N LEU A 90 3.18 6.65 -13.31
CA LEU A 90 2.81 6.80 -11.90
C LEU A 90 3.50 5.78 -10.98
N CYS A 91 3.90 4.63 -11.52
CA CYS A 91 4.44 3.50 -10.75
C CYS A 91 5.77 3.04 -11.36
N PRO A 92 6.90 3.69 -11.04
CA PRO A 92 8.22 3.27 -11.53
C PRO A 92 8.58 1.84 -11.16
N ASN A 93 8.01 1.32 -10.06
CA ASN A 93 8.17 -0.04 -9.58
C ASN A 93 6.80 -0.75 -9.48
N PRO A 94 6.21 -1.21 -10.59
CA PRO A 94 4.86 -1.79 -10.61
C PRO A 94 4.70 -3.02 -9.72
N GLU A 95 5.76 -3.84 -9.59
CA GLU A 95 5.76 -5.07 -8.77
C GLU A 95 5.64 -4.78 -7.27
N ALA A 96 6.07 -3.60 -6.83
CA ALA A 96 5.96 -3.17 -5.45
C ALA A 96 4.87 -2.12 -5.23
N SER A 97 4.14 -1.72 -6.28
CA SER A 97 3.10 -0.70 -6.21
C SER A 97 1.71 -1.32 -6.04
N TYR A 98 0.90 -0.67 -5.22
CA TYR A 98 -0.46 -1.11 -4.88
C TYR A 98 -1.44 0.05 -4.96
N LEU A 99 -2.63 -0.22 -5.48
CA LEU A 99 -3.77 0.68 -5.42
C LEU A 99 -4.60 0.36 -4.18
N ILE A 100 -4.89 1.36 -3.37
CA ILE A 100 -5.67 1.19 -2.13
C ILE A 100 -6.77 2.24 -2.10
N ARG A 101 -8.01 1.83 -1.84
CA ARG A 101 -9.12 2.75 -1.57
C ARG A 101 -9.05 3.23 -0.14
N VAL A 102 -9.13 4.54 0.04
CA VAL A 102 -9.11 5.18 1.36
C VAL A 102 -10.50 5.13 1.99
N ASP A 103 -10.56 4.74 3.25
CA ASP A 103 -11.73 4.87 4.11
C ASP A 103 -11.36 5.69 5.35
N GLY A 104 -12.10 6.77 5.59
CA GLY A 104 -11.87 7.69 6.69
C GLY A 104 -11.20 9.01 6.30
N ASN A 105 -11.15 9.93 7.27
CA ASN A 105 -10.80 11.33 7.07
C ASN A 105 -9.59 11.80 7.87
N SER A 106 -8.76 10.90 8.37
CA SER A 106 -7.62 11.26 9.24
C SER A 106 -6.51 12.03 8.53
N MET A 107 -6.55 12.13 7.19
CA MET A 107 -5.50 12.74 6.37
C MET A 107 -6.03 13.84 5.43
N ILE A 108 -7.16 14.48 5.75
CA ILE A 108 -7.81 15.49 4.88
C ILE A 108 -6.93 16.71 4.63
N ASP A 109 -6.16 17.16 5.63
CA ASP A 109 -5.25 18.29 5.49
C ASP A 109 -3.96 17.94 4.70
N ALA A 110 -3.80 16.65 4.36
CA ALA A 110 -2.82 16.17 3.39
C ALA A 110 -3.45 15.93 2.00
N GLY A 111 -4.70 16.35 1.79
CA GLY A 111 -5.42 16.20 0.53
C GLY A 111 -5.91 14.78 0.25
N ILE A 112 -5.97 13.90 1.26
CA ILE A 112 -6.45 12.52 1.14
C ILE A 112 -7.81 12.41 1.85
N TYR A 113 -8.83 12.01 1.12
CA TYR A 113 -10.19 11.95 1.60
C TYR A 113 -10.76 10.53 1.46
N SER A 114 -11.81 10.25 2.24
CA SER A 114 -12.55 8.99 2.10
C SER A 114 -13.10 8.83 0.67
N GLY A 115 -12.89 7.65 0.09
CA GLY A 115 -13.26 7.31 -1.29
C GLY A 115 -12.17 7.56 -2.33
N ASP A 116 -11.08 8.26 -1.98
CA ASP A 116 -9.92 8.41 -2.87
C ASP A 116 -9.22 7.06 -3.08
N VAL A 117 -8.48 6.96 -4.17
CA VAL A 117 -7.57 5.83 -4.43
C VAL A 117 -6.14 6.35 -4.31
N ILE A 118 -5.32 5.69 -3.52
CA ILE A 118 -3.91 6.01 -3.37
C ILE A 118 -3.04 4.97 -4.06
N ILE A 119 -1.90 5.39 -4.57
CA ILE A 119 -0.82 4.51 -5.02
C ILE A 119 0.22 4.45 -3.90
N VAL A 120 0.57 3.24 -3.50
CA VAL A 120 1.53 2.97 -2.42
C VAL A 120 2.70 2.16 -2.95
N ASP A 121 3.91 2.65 -2.74
CA ASP A 121 5.14 1.91 -3.00
C ASP A 121 5.56 1.13 -1.75
N LYS A 122 5.39 -0.18 -1.79
CA LYS A 122 5.76 -1.08 -0.69
C LYS A 122 7.27 -1.29 -0.55
N SER A 123 8.05 -0.95 -1.57
CA SER A 123 9.51 -0.99 -1.50
C SER A 123 10.09 0.17 -0.67
N ASN A 124 9.37 1.31 -0.59
CA ASN A 124 9.75 2.44 0.25
C ASN A 124 9.11 2.32 1.65
N ARG A 125 9.87 1.79 2.60
CA ARG A 125 9.49 1.65 4.01
C ARG A 125 10.13 2.68 4.93
N ASN A 126 10.78 3.68 4.37
CA ASN A 126 11.40 4.79 5.11
C ASN A 126 10.87 6.13 4.63
N PRO A 127 9.58 6.44 4.87
CA PRO A 127 9.02 7.74 4.51
C PRO A 127 9.73 8.85 5.27
N SER A 128 9.88 10.00 4.62
CA SER A 128 10.24 11.22 5.33
C SER A 128 9.11 11.65 6.28
N PRO A 129 9.37 12.51 7.27
CA PRO A 129 8.34 12.96 8.23
C PRO A 129 7.15 13.68 7.60
N THR A 130 7.29 14.16 6.37
CA THR A 130 6.24 14.87 5.63
C THR A 130 5.43 13.95 4.71
N GLU A 131 5.97 12.79 4.39
CA GLU A 131 5.29 11.81 3.53
C GLU A 131 4.22 11.03 4.31
N VAL A 132 3.20 10.66 3.58
CA VAL A 132 2.13 9.80 4.12
C VAL A 132 2.49 8.35 3.87
N ALA A 133 2.30 7.52 4.89
CA ALA A 133 2.58 6.10 4.82
C ALA A 133 1.36 5.28 5.24
N VAL A 134 1.28 4.07 4.70
CA VAL A 134 0.47 3.00 5.25
C VAL A 134 1.25 2.36 6.38
N CYS A 135 0.74 2.50 7.59
CA CYS A 135 1.34 2.00 8.81
C CYS A 135 0.54 0.82 9.33
N GLU A 136 1.23 -0.21 9.78
CA GLU A 136 0.66 -1.34 10.51
C GLU A 136 0.98 -1.17 12.00
N LEU A 137 -0.05 -1.18 12.83
CA LEU A 137 0.07 -1.12 14.29
C LEU A 137 -0.81 -2.22 14.90
N ASN A 138 -0.19 -3.18 15.57
CA ASN A 138 -0.87 -4.29 16.23
C ASN A 138 -1.81 -5.09 15.31
N GLY A 139 -1.43 -5.19 14.03
CA GLY A 139 -2.18 -5.88 12.98
C GLY A 139 -3.31 -5.06 12.35
N ASP A 140 -3.47 -3.79 12.70
CA ASP A 140 -4.39 -2.86 12.05
C ASP A 140 -3.62 -1.88 11.15
N TYR A 141 -4.23 -1.51 10.01
CA TYR A 141 -3.64 -0.61 9.03
C TYR A 141 -4.24 0.78 9.11
N THR A 142 -3.39 1.79 9.00
CA THR A 142 -3.81 3.20 9.02
C THR A 142 -2.93 4.06 8.13
N LEU A 143 -3.50 5.16 7.62
CA LEU A 143 -2.75 6.20 6.91
C LEU A 143 -2.35 7.28 7.90
N LYS A 144 -1.03 7.51 8.04
CA LYS A 144 -0.47 8.56 8.92
C LYS A 144 0.87 9.03 8.37
N ARG A 145 1.37 10.13 8.92
CA ARG A 145 2.79 10.45 8.86
C ARG A 145 3.50 9.76 10.01
N PHE A 146 4.64 9.15 9.74
CA PHE A 146 5.48 8.60 10.80
C PHE A 146 6.56 9.61 11.17
N VAL A 147 6.54 10.09 12.40
CA VAL A 147 7.45 11.13 12.90
C VAL A 147 8.22 10.60 14.09
N LYS A 148 9.55 10.72 14.04
CA LYS A 148 10.42 10.46 15.20
C LYS A 148 10.63 11.74 16.00
N ARG A 149 10.36 11.68 17.31
CA ARG A 149 10.60 12.75 18.27
C ARG A 149 11.54 12.22 19.35
N GLY A 150 12.84 12.51 19.22
CA GLY A 150 13.88 11.86 20.04
C GLY A 150 13.91 10.34 19.76
N ASN A 151 13.74 9.54 20.79
CA ASN A 151 13.69 8.08 20.70
C ASN A 151 12.26 7.54 20.51
N GLU A 152 11.26 8.39 20.38
CA GLU A 152 9.86 8.00 20.28
C GLU A 152 9.37 8.05 18.83
N GLY A 153 8.59 7.04 18.42
CA GLY A 153 7.86 7.01 17.15
C GLY A 153 6.43 7.49 17.35
N TRP A 154 5.94 8.31 16.43
CA TRP A 154 4.58 8.85 16.47
C TRP A 154 3.89 8.68 15.13
N LEU A 155 2.62 8.26 15.14
CA LEU A 155 1.73 8.26 14.00
C LEU A 155 0.90 9.53 14.06
N VAL A 156 1.18 10.45 13.15
CA VAL A 156 0.61 11.78 13.13
C VAL A 156 -0.44 11.89 12.03
N PRO A 157 -1.72 12.15 12.38
CA PRO A 157 -2.76 12.44 11.40
C PRO A 157 -2.57 13.82 10.78
N ALA A 158 -3.13 14.04 9.59
CA ALA A 158 -3.32 15.36 9.00
C ALA A 158 -4.81 15.75 9.10
N ASN A 159 -5.31 15.78 10.32
CA ASN A 159 -6.64 16.22 10.69
C ASN A 159 -6.67 16.44 12.23
N PRO A 160 -6.93 17.66 12.71
CA PRO A 160 -6.89 17.97 14.14
C PRO A 160 -7.96 17.23 14.97
N ASN A 161 -8.98 16.68 14.33
CA ASN A 161 -10.01 15.89 15.01
C ASN A 161 -9.57 14.46 15.36
N TYR A 162 -8.38 14.07 14.94
CA TYR A 162 -7.81 12.73 15.20
C TYR A 162 -6.58 12.86 16.12
N PRO A 163 -6.47 12.01 17.15
CA PRO A 163 -5.31 12.05 18.04
C PRO A 163 -4.06 11.49 17.35
N GLU A 164 -2.90 12.01 17.75
CA GLU A 164 -1.63 11.37 17.48
C GLU A 164 -1.53 10.05 18.28
N ILE A 165 -0.88 9.06 17.70
CA ILE A 165 -0.69 7.75 18.34
C ILE A 165 0.82 7.55 18.57
N LYS A 166 1.21 7.39 19.83
CA LYS A 166 2.57 7.03 20.19
C LYS A 166 2.78 5.54 19.94
N VAL A 167 3.84 5.20 19.25
CA VAL A 167 4.29 3.81 19.09
C VAL A 167 5.18 3.46 20.28
N THR A 168 4.81 2.44 21.02
CA THR A 168 5.53 1.98 22.22
C THR A 168 6.32 0.71 21.96
N GLU A 169 7.17 0.29 22.91
CA GLU A 169 7.96 -0.93 22.80
C GLU A 169 7.09 -2.21 22.83
N ASP A 170 5.87 -2.11 23.39
CA ASP A 170 4.92 -3.21 23.45
C ASP A 170 4.12 -3.37 22.15
N ASP A 171 4.20 -2.40 21.23
CA ASP A 171 3.48 -2.43 19.98
C ASP A 171 4.23 -3.20 18.89
N THR A 172 3.50 -3.99 18.11
CA THR A 172 3.99 -4.49 16.82
C THR A 172 3.74 -3.43 15.78
N PHE A 173 4.82 -2.79 15.31
CA PHE A 173 4.74 -1.70 14.35
C PHE A 173 5.58 -1.94 13.12
N SER A 174 5.02 -1.63 11.94
CA SER A 174 5.77 -1.58 10.70
C SER A 174 5.24 -0.50 9.74
N ILE A 175 6.12 0.02 8.87
CA ILE A 175 5.72 0.78 7.70
C ILE A 175 5.46 -0.22 6.57
N TRP A 176 4.23 -0.31 6.10
CA TRP A 176 3.86 -1.21 5.01
C TRP A 176 4.31 -0.67 3.65
N GLY A 177 4.21 0.65 3.46
CA GLY A 177 4.67 1.35 2.26
C GLY A 177 4.38 2.84 2.31
N THR A 178 4.96 3.60 1.39
CA THR A 178 4.83 5.06 1.28
C THR A 178 3.85 5.43 0.16
N VAL A 179 2.96 6.38 0.42
CA VAL A 179 2.02 6.90 -0.58
C VAL A 179 2.77 7.76 -1.59
N THR A 180 2.63 7.45 -2.88
CA THR A 180 3.28 8.19 -3.97
C THR A 180 2.32 9.09 -4.73
N TYR A 181 1.08 8.67 -4.92
CA TYR A 181 0.06 9.43 -5.64
C TYR A 181 -1.31 9.29 -4.98
N ILE A 182 -2.14 10.30 -5.19
CA ILE A 182 -3.54 10.34 -4.78
C ILE A 182 -4.38 10.55 -6.03
N ILE A 183 -5.37 9.69 -6.23
CA ILE A 183 -6.33 9.76 -7.34
C ILE A 183 -7.68 10.07 -6.73
N HIS A 184 -8.19 11.26 -6.99
CA HIS A 184 -9.52 11.66 -6.53
C HIS A 184 -10.33 12.30 -7.67
N LYS A 185 -11.65 12.24 -7.56
CA LYS A 185 -12.53 12.98 -8.45
C LYS A 185 -12.63 14.42 -7.97
N PRO A 186 -12.67 15.41 -8.90
CA PRO A 186 -12.97 16.79 -8.50
C PRO A 186 -14.22 16.86 -7.64
N ARG A 187 -14.16 17.64 -6.60
CA ARG A 187 -15.30 17.91 -5.71
C ARG A 187 -15.87 19.25 -6.06
N GLY A 188 -17.17 19.27 -6.36
CA GLY A 188 -17.93 20.49 -6.56
C GLY A 188 -18.34 21.10 -5.22
#